data_f5374e16b459dccce7063d5560f7be4f
#
_entry.id   f5374e16b459dccce7063d5560f7be4f
#
_cell.length_a   1.000
_cell.length_b   1.000
_cell.length_c   1.000
_cell.angle_alpha   90.00
_cell.angle_beta   90.00
_cell.angle_gamma   90.00
#
_symmetry.space_group_name_H-M   'P 1'
#
loop_
_entity.id
_entity.type
_entity.pdbx_description
1 polymer ?
#
loop_
_entity_poly.entity_id
_entity_poly.type
_entity_poly.pdbx_seq_one_letter_code
_entity_poly.pdbx_strand_id
1 'polypeptide(L)'
;LVVIANQGYTEQIMAAARRENAGGGTVIHAKGTGMEGAARFMGIDLVNEKELVLIVSRTSEKNAIMKGIMDNADKKAGSIVFSLPVTDTAGLRLLDEE
;
A
#
# COMPACT_ATOMS: atom_id res chain seq x y z
N LEU A 1 -2.33 -5.21 -6.52
CA LEU A 1 -2.81 -4.25 -5.53
C LEU A 1 -1.85 -3.08 -5.41
N VAL A 2 -2.41 -1.90 -5.29
CA VAL A 2 -1.65 -0.69 -5.01
C VAL A 2 -2.14 -0.13 -3.69
N VAL A 3 -1.22 0.10 -2.77
CA VAL A 3 -1.52 0.73 -1.48
C VAL A 3 -0.81 2.07 -1.45
N ILE A 4 -1.54 3.12 -1.13
CA ILE A 4 -0.97 4.44 -0.92
C ILE A 4 -1.18 4.79 0.54
N ALA A 5 -0.11 5.12 1.23
CA ALA A 5 -0.17 5.43 2.65
C ALA A 5 0.82 6.51 3.02
N ASN A 6 0.64 7.08 4.20
CA ASN A 6 1.59 8.03 4.74
C ASN A 6 2.92 7.33 5.03
N GLN A 7 4.00 8.05 4.88
CA GLN A 7 5.34 7.53 5.15
C GLN A 7 5.44 6.95 6.56
N GLY A 8 6.12 5.81 6.67
CA GLY A 8 6.39 5.18 7.96
C GLY A 8 5.47 4.03 8.31
N TYR A 9 4.49 3.70 7.46
CA TYR A 9 3.53 2.64 7.75
C TYR A 9 3.69 1.40 6.88
N THR A 10 4.73 1.35 6.06
CA THR A 10 4.94 0.25 5.11
C THR A 10 5.06 -1.11 5.78
N GLU A 11 5.82 -1.20 6.88
CA GLU A 11 5.99 -2.48 7.56
C GLU A 11 4.68 -3.00 8.15
N GLN A 12 3.88 -2.10 8.68
CA GLN A 12 2.58 -2.45 9.23
C GLN A 12 1.64 -2.96 8.13
N ILE A 13 1.65 -2.27 6.98
CA ILE A 13 0.87 -2.66 5.82
C ILE A 13 1.30 -4.03 5.31
N MET A 14 2.61 -4.26 5.18
CA MET A 14 3.11 -5.53 4.70
C MET A 14 2.86 -6.67 5.67
N ALA A 15 2.92 -6.40 6.98
CA ALA A 15 2.59 -7.41 7.97
C ALA A 15 1.14 -7.85 7.83
N ALA A 16 0.23 -6.90 7.65
CA ALA A 16 -1.19 -7.20 7.44
C ALA A 16 -1.41 -8.00 6.15
N ALA A 17 -0.72 -7.59 5.08
CA ALA A 17 -0.84 -8.27 3.79
C ALA A 17 -0.33 -9.72 3.86
N ARG A 18 0.79 -9.95 4.54
CA ARG A 18 1.37 -11.29 4.67
C ARG A 18 0.47 -12.24 5.44
N ARG A 19 -0.30 -11.75 6.39
CA ARG A 19 -1.28 -12.58 7.11
C ARG A 19 -2.32 -13.15 6.16
N GLU A 20 -2.52 -12.51 5.02
CA GLU A 20 -3.47 -12.93 4.00
C GLU A 20 -2.76 -13.48 2.76
N ASN A 21 -1.58 -14.03 2.96
CA ASN A 21 -0.79 -14.73 1.93
C ASN A 21 -0.15 -13.85 0.86
N ALA A 22 0.00 -12.57 1.09
CA ALA A 22 0.80 -11.76 0.18
C ALA A 22 2.27 -12.16 0.29
N GLY A 23 2.91 -12.36 -0.85
CA GLY A 23 4.29 -12.83 -0.88
C GLY A 23 5.32 -11.75 -0.61
N GLY A 24 5.02 -10.53 -0.99
CA GLY A 24 5.92 -9.40 -0.81
C GLY A 24 5.41 -8.20 -1.56
N GLY A 25 6.13 -7.11 -1.47
CA GLY A 25 5.74 -5.89 -2.14
C GLY A 25 6.94 -5.04 -2.52
N THR A 26 6.71 -4.09 -3.39
CA THR A 26 7.71 -3.10 -3.79
C THR A 26 7.26 -1.75 -3.30
N VAL A 27 8.14 -1.05 -2.60
CA VAL A 27 7.84 0.25 -2.02
C VAL A 27 8.41 1.35 -2.90
N ILE A 28 7.58 2.35 -3.19
CA ILE A 28 7.98 3.52 -3.97
C ILE A 28 7.66 4.75 -3.12
N HIS A 29 8.66 5.63 -2.98
CA HIS A 29 8.44 6.90 -2.29
C HIS A 29 7.76 7.90 -3.22
N ALA A 30 6.78 8.64 -2.69
CA ALA A 30 6.00 9.57 -3.48
C ALA A 30 5.59 10.78 -2.64
N LYS A 31 4.98 11.75 -3.29
CA LYS A 31 4.44 12.93 -2.62
C LYS A 31 2.96 13.05 -2.92
N GLY A 32 2.19 13.30 -1.90
CA GLY A 32 0.77 13.59 -2.07
C GLY A 32 0.56 15.07 -2.35
N THR A 33 -0.53 15.35 -3.05
CA THR A 33 -0.90 16.73 -3.40
C THR A 33 -2.26 17.12 -2.84
N GLY A 34 -2.77 16.33 -1.91
CA GLY A 34 -4.11 16.56 -1.39
C GLY A 34 -4.23 17.86 -0.59
N MET A 35 -5.36 18.18 -0.17
CA MET A 35 -5.79 19.22 0.76
C MET A 35 -4.82 20.41 0.96
N GLU A 36 -4.79 21.34 0.01
CA GLU A 36 -3.91 22.50 0.05
C GLU A 36 -3.95 23.26 1.38
N GLY A 37 -5.12 23.47 1.93
CA GLY A 37 -5.26 24.19 3.18
C GLY A 37 -4.63 23.49 4.37
N ALA A 38 -4.53 22.16 4.33
CA ALA A 38 -3.93 21.38 5.40
C ALA A 38 -2.42 21.23 5.25
N ALA A 39 -1.88 21.51 4.07
CA ALA A 39 -0.45 21.36 3.80
C ALA A 39 0.38 22.54 4.33
N ARG A 40 -0.25 23.56 4.85
CA ARG A 40 0.45 24.73 5.35
C ARG A 40 0.12 24.95 6.81
N PHE A 41 1.15 24.97 7.66
CA PHE A 41 1.01 25.23 9.07
C PHE A 41 2.04 26.27 9.50
N MET A 42 1.56 27.34 10.14
CA MET A 42 2.41 28.44 10.61
C MET A 42 3.33 29.03 9.53
N GLY A 43 2.83 29.12 8.30
CA GLY A 43 3.60 29.66 7.19
C GLY A 43 4.61 28.71 6.58
N ILE A 44 4.68 27.48 7.06
CA ILE A 44 5.58 26.46 6.56
C ILE A 44 4.80 25.47 5.71
N ASP A 45 5.27 25.20 4.50
CA ASP A 45 4.65 24.18 3.66
C ASP A 45 5.04 22.81 4.20
N LEU A 46 4.02 22.03 4.55
CA LEU A 46 4.23 20.65 4.99
C LEU A 46 4.27 19.74 3.77
N VAL A 47 5.37 19.04 3.62
CA VAL A 47 5.51 18.10 2.53
C VAL A 47 4.71 16.84 2.88
N ASN A 48 3.79 16.48 2.01
CA ASN A 48 2.94 15.31 2.22
C ASN A 48 3.63 14.05 1.65
N GLU A 49 4.50 13.47 2.46
CA GLU A 49 5.26 12.28 2.04
C GLU A 49 4.37 11.05 2.09
N LYS A 50 4.37 10.33 0.98
CA LYS A 50 3.61 9.09 0.82
C LYS A 50 4.52 7.95 0.43
N GLU A 51 4.02 6.75 0.63
CA GLU A 51 4.66 5.55 0.12
C GLU A 51 3.62 4.74 -0.62
N LEU A 52 4.01 4.23 -1.79
CA LEU A 52 3.19 3.29 -2.54
C LEU A 52 3.77 1.90 -2.32
N VAL A 53 2.89 0.94 -2.08
CA VAL A 53 3.29 -0.45 -2.01
C VAL A 53 2.58 -1.19 -3.14
N LEU A 54 3.38 -1.78 -4.02
CA LEU A 54 2.85 -2.59 -5.11
C LEU A 54 2.92 -4.05 -4.70
N ILE A 55 1.78 -4.71 -4.67
CA ILE A 55 1.68 -6.12 -4.29
C ILE A 55 1.02 -6.87 -5.43
N VAL A 56 1.71 -7.87 -5.96
CA VAL A 56 1.12 -8.76 -6.96
C VAL A 56 0.58 -9.99 -6.24
N SER A 57 -0.68 -10.27 -6.45
CA SER A 57 -1.35 -11.39 -5.79
C SER A 57 -2.23 -12.15 -6.77
N ARG A 58 -2.68 -13.32 -6.36
CA ARG A 58 -3.71 -14.03 -7.09
C ARG A 58 -5.03 -13.28 -6.96
N THR A 59 -5.82 -13.32 -8.02
CA THR A 59 -7.15 -12.70 -8.00
C THR A 59 -8.01 -13.25 -6.86
N SER A 60 -7.86 -14.55 -6.56
CA SER A 60 -8.62 -15.18 -5.49
C SER A 60 -8.27 -14.67 -4.10
N GLU A 61 -7.11 -14.06 -3.93
CA GLU A 61 -6.64 -13.61 -2.62
C GLU A 61 -6.76 -12.09 -2.42
N LYS A 62 -7.01 -11.35 -3.49
CA LYS A 62 -6.94 -9.87 -3.42
C LYS A 62 -7.90 -9.25 -2.43
N ASN A 63 -9.13 -9.75 -2.37
CA ASN A 63 -10.14 -9.16 -1.46
C ASN A 63 -9.76 -9.38 -0.01
N ALA A 64 -9.24 -10.56 0.33
CA ALA A 64 -8.77 -10.83 1.69
C ALA A 64 -7.58 -9.95 2.06
N ILE A 65 -6.67 -9.74 1.12
CA ILE A 65 -5.49 -8.88 1.34
C ILE A 65 -5.94 -7.44 1.56
N MET A 66 -6.82 -6.92 0.70
CA MET A 66 -7.34 -5.56 0.82
C MET A 66 -8.03 -5.36 2.17
N LYS A 67 -8.88 -6.30 2.55
CA LYS A 67 -9.58 -6.23 3.83
C LYS A 67 -8.61 -6.29 5.00
N GLY A 68 -7.64 -7.19 4.93
CA GLY A 68 -6.64 -7.34 5.99
C GLY A 68 -5.84 -6.06 6.20
N ILE A 69 -5.44 -5.40 5.12
CA ILE A 69 -4.72 -4.13 5.20
C ILE A 69 -5.60 -3.06 5.87
N MET A 70 -6.83 -2.92 5.42
CA MET A 70 -7.72 -1.88 5.95
C MET A 70 -8.12 -2.13 7.40
N ASP A 71 -8.29 -3.40 7.79
CA ASP A 71 -8.68 -3.73 9.15
C ASP A 71 -7.55 -3.59 10.15
N ASN A 72 -6.30 -3.75 9.71
CA ASN A 72 -5.16 -3.83 10.62
C ASN A 72 -4.20 -2.65 10.53
N ALA A 73 -4.30 -1.82 9.51
CA ALA A 73 -3.45 -0.63 9.42
C ALA A 73 -3.94 0.45 10.37
N ASP A 74 -2.99 1.19 10.94
CA ASP A 74 -3.30 2.33 11.79
C ASP A 74 -4.09 3.36 10.97
N LYS A 75 -5.08 3.99 11.57
CA LYS A 75 -5.82 5.08 10.90
C LYS A 75 -4.92 6.22 10.47
N LYS A 76 -3.84 6.44 11.20
CA LYS A 76 -2.86 7.48 10.88
C LYS A 76 -2.12 7.20 9.59
N ALA A 77 -2.12 5.96 9.12
CA ALA A 77 -1.51 5.60 7.85
C ALA A 77 -2.25 6.24 6.67
N GLY A 78 -3.54 6.52 6.84
CA GLY A 78 -4.34 7.12 5.78
C GLY A 78 -4.35 6.25 4.52
N SER A 79 -4.44 4.94 4.69
CA SER A 79 -4.26 4.00 3.60
C SER A 79 -5.41 4.01 2.60
N ILE A 80 -5.05 3.99 1.33
CA ILE A 80 -5.96 3.77 0.22
C ILE A 80 -5.47 2.52 -0.50
N VAL A 81 -6.36 1.57 -0.74
CA VAL A 81 -6.00 0.33 -1.42
C VAL A 81 -6.91 0.16 -2.64
N PHE A 82 -6.30 -0.14 -3.78
CA PHE A 82 -7.08 -0.46 -4.97
C PHE A 82 -6.40 -1.55 -5.77
N SER A 83 -7.16 -2.19 -6.64
CA SER A 83 -6.64 -3.28 -7.45
C SER A 83 -6.59 -2.92 -8.92
N LEU A 84 -5.60 -3.45 -9.61
CA LEU A 84 -5.45 -3.33 -11.04
C LEU A 84 -5.21 -4.73 -11.60
N PRO A 85 -5.77 -5.04 -12.77
CA PRO A 85 -5.48 -6.33 -13.40
C PRO A 85 -4.04 -6.35 -13.93
N VAL A 86 -3.41 -7.50 -13.82
CA VAL A 86 -2.08 -7.74 -14.39
C VAL A 86 -2.27 -8.74 -15.53
N THR A 87 -1.89 -8.34 -16.73
CA THR A 87 -2.08 -9.19 -17.91
C THR A 87 -0.97 -10.22 -18.07
N ASP A 88 0.26 -9.82 -17.81
CA ASP A 88 1.42 -10.71 -17.98
C ASP A 88 2.47 -10.40 -16.92
N THR A 89 3.21 -11.43 -16.50
CA THR A 89 4.34 -11.25 -15.59
C THR A 89 5.47 -12.17 -16.02
N ALA A 90 6.69 -11.78 -15.67
CA ALA A 90 7.86 -12.62 -15.81
C ALA A 90 8.73 -12.41 -14.58
N GLY A 91 9.29 -13.48 -14.06
CA GLY A 91 10.15 -13.40 -12.88
C GLY A 91 9.43 -13.28 -11.55
N LEU A 92 8.11 -13.34 -11.59
CA LEU A 92 7.31 -13.26 -10.36
C LEU A 92 7.22 -14.61 -9.68
N ARG A 93 7.32 -14.61 -8.36
CA ARG A 93 7.02 -15.77 -7.54
C ARG A 93 5.94 -15.43 -6.55
N LEU A 94 4.90 -16.25 -6.53
CA LEU A 94 3.85 -16.17 -5.54
C LEU A 94 4.08 -17.23 -4.48
N LEU A 95 3.56 -17.02 -3.29
CA LEU A 95 3.56 -18.05 -2.26
C LEU A 95 2.82 -19.28 -2.81
N ASP A 96 3.26 -20.43 -2.44
CA ASP A 96 2.71 -21.74 -2.88
C ASP A 96 3.04 -22.13 -4.31
N GLU A 97 3.84 -21.35 -5.01
CA GLU A 97 4.38 -21.75 -6.30
C GLU A 97 5.75 -22.39 -6.13
N GLU A 98 5.92 -23.48 -6.82
CA GLU A 98 7.18 -24.21 -6.80
C GLU A 98 7.84 -24.25 -8.17
#